data_0ffdb185dfe798ef9024525c56c3821f
#
_entry.id   0ffdb185dfe798ef9024525c56c3821f
#
_cell.length_a   1.000
_cell.length_b   1.000
_cell.length_c   1.000
_cell.angle_alpha   90.00
_cell.angle_beta   90.00
_cell.angle_gamma   90.00
#
_symmetry.space_group_name_H-M   'P 1'
#
loop_
_entity.id
_entity.type
_entity.pdbx_description
1 polymer ?
#
loop_
_entity_poly.entity_id
_entity_poly.type
_entity_poly.pdbx_seq_one_letter_code
_entity_poly.pdbx_strand_id
1 'polypeptide(L)'
;LDDDVNKYLTLFQLEANYPQPVTVANLLTHTGGFDDRFIGMAARSASEVVPLGPYLAARMPPRILPPGEVFSYSNHGFGLAGYLVEVISGVPFAQYIDEHILQPLGMRRSSFLLLPHLAPDLAVSYGYGNNTYQPVPFDYFNEAPASALITTATDIARFMVAHLQDGRYENTRILHEATAQDMHRQHFTHHPRLPGVAYGFFEGFGHNQRAIMHDGGWNGFGSRLFLLPEQKLGFFVACASYSCFPLIEK
;
A
#
# COMPACT_ATOMS: atom_id res chain seq x y z
N LEU A 1 7.28 12.96 10.47
CA LEU A 1 6.66 11.64 10.63
C LEU A 1 6.24 11.37 12.08
N ASP A 2 6.82 12.06 13.06
CA ASP A 2 6.58 11.89 14.50
C ASP A 2 5.36 12.65 15.01
N ASP A 3 4.66 13.36 14.14
CA ASP A 3 3.44 14.07 14.50
C ASP A 3 2.28 13.12 14.81
N ASP A 4 1.52 13.47 15.85
CA ASP A 4 0.22 12.89 16.11
C ASP A 4 -0.71 13.12 14.92
N VAL A 5 -1.25 12.06 14.35
CA VAL A 5 -2.15 12.13 13.21
C VAL A 5 -3.42 12.95 13.50
N ASN A 6 -3.86 12.97 14.75
CA ASN A 6 -5.02 13.75 15.17
C ASN A 6 -4.86 15.26 14.98
N LYS A 7 -3.63 15.76 14.84
CA LYS A 7 -3.41 17.20 14.51
C LYS A 7 -3.98 17.58 13.15
N TYR A 8 -4.10 16.62 12.24
CA TYR A 8 -4.53 16.83 10.86
C TYR A 8 -5.96 16.37 10.60
N LEU A 9 -6.51 15.50 11.47
CA LEU A 9 -7.84 14.94 11.29
C LEU A 9 -8.92 15.93 11.78
N THR A 10 -9.74 16.40 10.84
CA THR A 10 -10.82 17.37 11.13
C THR A 10 -12.21 16.74 11.11
N LEU A 11 -12.40 15.66 10.34
CA LEU A 11 -13.69 14.98 10.18
C LEU A 11 -13.99 14.03 11.34
N PHE A 12 -12.96 13.41 11.89
CA PHE A 12 -13.03 12.51 13.04
C PHE A 12 -11.69 12.58 13.80
N GLN A 13 -11.62 11.95 14.94
CA GLN A 13 -10.41 11.82 15.74
C GLN A 13 -10.22 10.34 16.12
N LEU A 14 -8.98 9.89 16.20
CA LEU A 14 -8.67 8.62 16.83
C LEU A 14 -8.84 8.76 18.35
N GLU A 15 -9.49 7.79 18.96
CA GLU A 15 -9.69 7.78 20.40
C GLU A 15 -8.35 7.70 21.15
N ALA A 16 -8.23 8.38 22.27
CA ALA A 16 -7.04 8.39 23.12
C ALA A 16 -7.03 7.20 24.10
N ASN A 17 -7.05 5.95 23.58
CA ASN A 17 -7.10 4.72 24.39
C ASN A 17 -5.77 4.37 25.04
N TYR A 18 -4.67 5.00 24.62
CA TYR A 18 -3.32 4.80 25.12
C TYR A 18 -2.63 6.15 25.35
N PRO A 19 -1.66 6.23 26.27
CA PRO A 19 -0.93 7.48 26.54
C PRO A 19 -0.18 8.02 25.32
N GLN A 20 0.33 7.14 24.47
CA GLN A 20 1.07 7.52 23.27
C GLN A 20 0.09 7.81 22.12
N PRO A 21 0.28 8.91 21.37
CA PRO A 21 -0.50 9.17 20.17
C PRO A 21 -0.09 8.22 19.03
N VAL A 22 -0.96 8.05 18.06
CA VAL A 22 -0.59 7.43 16.78
C VAL A 22 0.12 8.45 15.92
N THR A 23 1.33 8.15 15.47
CA THR A 23 2.11 9.00 14.58
C THR A 23 2.00 8.54 13.14
N VAL A 24 2.40 9.40 12.19
CA VAL A 24 2.48 9.01 10.77
C VAL A 24 3.46 7.83 10.58
N ALA A 25 4.57 7.82 11.32
CA ALA A 25 5.52 6.70 11.32
C ALA A 25 4.85 5.38 11.74
N ASN A 26 3.98 5.41 12.74
CA ASN A 26 3.24 4.23 13.18
C ASN A 26 2.31 3.67 12.09
N LEU A 27 1.70 4.54 11.28
CA LEU A 27 0.89 4.09 10.14
C LEU A 27 1.75 3.36 9.11
N LEU A 28 2.89 3.96 8.74
CA LEU A 28 3.79 3.45 7.70
C LEU A 28 4.57 2.19 8.11
N THR A 29 4.61 1.87 9.41
CA THR A 29 5.26 0.66 9.96
C THR A 29 4.26 -0.38 10.46
N HIS A 30 2.96 -0.17 10.26
CA HIS A 30 1.91 -1.02 10.81
C HIS A 30 2.02 -1.22 12.34
N THR A 31 2.43 -0.17 13.06
CA THR A 31 2.51 -0.18 14.53
C THR A 31 1.49 0.77 15.17
N GLY A 32 0.46 1.17 14.43
CA GLY A 32 -0.63 2.01 14.97
C GLY A 32 -1.53 1.33 15.99
N GLY A 33 -1.42 0.01 16.12
CA GLY A 33 -2.18 -0.80 17.08
C GLY A 33 -3.64 -1.05 16.69
N PHE A 34 -3.99 -0.85 15.43
CA PHE A 34 -5.34 -1.10 14.92
C PHE A 34 -5.63 -2.58 14.79
N ASP A 35 -6.87 -2.96 15.06
CA ASP A 35 -7.44 -4.23 14.61
C ASP A 35 -7.58 -4.23 13.08
N ASP A 36 -7.75 -5.39 12.46
CA ASP A 36 -7.98 -5.46 11.01
C ASP A 36 -9.47 -5.72 10.69
N ARG A 37 -9.95 -5.13 9.60
CA ARG A 37 -11.35 -5.22 9.19
C ARG A 37 -11.45 -5.22 7.67
N PHE A 38 -11.90 -6.34 7.10
CA PHE A 38 -12.10 -6.49 5.66
C PHE A 38 -13.51 -6.14 5.20
N ILE A 39 -14.52 -6.32 6.07
CA ILE A 39 -15.91 -6.07 5.70
C ILE A 39 -16.15 -4.60 5.43
N GLY A 40 -16.55 -4.30 4.20
CA GLY A 40 -16.84 -2.94 3.74
C GLY A 40 -15.64 -2.22 3.10
N MET A 41 -14.47 -2.85 2.98
CA MET A 41 -13.33 -2.28 2.25
C MET A 41 -13.63 -2.12 0.75
N ALA A 42 -14.39 -3.04 0.18
CA ALA A 42 -14.77 -3.04 -1.23
C ALA A 42 -16.25 -2.77 -1.46
N ALA A 43 -16.55 -2.17 -2.61
CA ALA A 43 -17.86 -1.94 -3.19
C ALA A 43 -18.01 -2.71 -4.51
N ARG A 44 -19.25 -2.98 -4.93
CA ARG A 44 -19.53 -3.74 -6.15
C ARG A 44 -19.56 -2.88 -7.43
N SER A 45 -19.69 -1.59 -7.26
CA SER A 45 -19.68 -0.62 -8.36
C SER A 45 -18.97 0.66 -7.96
N ALA A 46 -18.48 1.41 -8.95
CA ALA A 46 -17.87 2.72 -8.72
C ALA A 46 -18.80 3.72 -8.04
N SER A 47 -20.12 3.61 -8.28
CA SER A 47 -21.12 4.49 -7.68
C SER A 47 -21.41 4.20 -6.20
N GLU A 48 -20.99 3.05 -5.69
CA GLU A 48 -21.11 2.67 -4.28
C GLU A 48 -19.87 3.04 -3.46
N VAL A 49 -18.79 3.47 -4.11
CA VAL A 49 -17.56 3.88 -3.42
C VAL A 49 -17.83 5.13 -2.59
N VAL A 50 -17.54 5.03 -1.31
CA VAL A 50 -17.64 6.14 -0.35
C VAL A 50 -16.31 6.92 -0.36
N PRO A 51 -16.33 8.25 -0.31
CA PRO A 51 -15.11 9.04 -0.17
C PRO A 51 -14.29 8.62 1.05
N LEU A 52 -12.95 8.66 0.93
CA LEU A 52 -12.02 8.05 1.89
C LEU A 52 -12.21 8.57 3.33
N GLY A 53 -12.33 9.87 3.52
CA GLY A 53 -12.53 10.46 4.86
C GLY A 53 -13.82 9.98 5.55
N PRO A 54 -15.01 10.11 4.94
CA PRO A 54 -16.27 9.55 5.46
C PRO A 54 -16.22 8.05 5.69
N TYR A 55 -15.57 7.28 4.80
CA TYR A 55 -15.38 5.85 4.98
C TYR A 55 -14.59 5.55 6.27
N LEU A 56 -13.42 6.18 6.44
CA LEU A 56 -12.57 5.98 7.63
C LEU A 56 -13.28 6.45 8.92
N ALA A 57 -13.97 7.59 8.88
CA ALA A 57 -14.74 8.07 10.03
C ALA A 57 -15.78 7.06 10.51
N ALA A 58 -16.42 6.34 9.59
CA ALA A 58 -17.45 5.34 9.91
C ALA A 58 -16.90 3.93 10.17
N ARG A 59 -15.70 3.61 9.71
CA ARG A 59 -15.20 2.23 9.63
C ARG A 59 -13.83 2.01 10.26
N MET A 60 -13.16 3.05 10.75
CA MET A 60 -11.86 2.89 11.40
C MET A 60 -11.96 1.83 12.50
N PRO A 61 -11.13 0.76 12.47
CA PRO A 61 -11.18 -0.26 13.49
C PRO A 61 -10.66 0.28 14.84
N PRO A 62 -11.05 -0.32 15.97
CA PRO A 62 -10.55 0.08 17.26
C PRO A 62 -9.05 -0.18 17.36
N ARG A 63 -8.37 0.59 18.19
CA ARG A 63 -7.01 0.27 18.59
C ARG A 63 -7.04 -0.74 19.73
N ILE A 64 -6.37 -1.88 19.54
CA ILE A 64 -6.30 -2.98 20.49
C ILE A 64 -4.90 -3.17 21.09
N LEU A 65 -3.91 -2.44 20.55
CA LEU A 65 -2.52 -2.45 20.99
C LEU A 65 -1.99 -1.02 21.15
N PRO A 66 -1.02 -0.80 22.06
CA PRO A 66 -0.34 0.49 22.16
C PRO A 66 0.42 0.83 20.87
N PRO A 67 0.39 2.08 20.41
CA PRO A 67 1.15 2.50 19.23
C PRO A 67 2.67 2.33 19.44
N GLY A 68 3.35 1.83 18.43
CA GLY A 68 4.81 1.67 18.40
C GLY A 68 5.35 0.40 19.09
N GLU A 69 4.52 -0.42 19.71
CA GLU A 69 4.99 -1.59 20.48
C GLU A 69 4.90 -2.91 19.71
N VAL A 70 3.89 -3.07 18.87
CA VAL A 70 3.63 -4.32 18.17
C VAL A 70 3.34 -4.06 16.70
N PHE A 71 3.97 -4.84 15.83
CA PHE A 71 3.57 -4.91 14.42
C PHE A 71 2.21 -5.59 14.30
N SER A 72 1.24 -4.87 13.78
CA SER A 72 -0.11 -5.34 13.46
C SER A 72 -0.53 -4.77 12.12
N TYR A 73 -0.46 -5.59 11.08
CA TYR A 73 -0.81 -5.15 9.72
C TYR A 73 -2.20 -4.52 9.68
N SER A 74 -2.31 -3.36 9.06
CA SER A 74 -3.59 -2.67 8.94
C SER A 74 -3.71 -1.94 7.61
N ASN A 75 -4.66 -2.36 6.79
CA ASN A 75 -5.05 -1.62 5.59
C ASN A 75 -5.63 -0.25 5.97
N HIS A 76 -6.47 -0.18 7.01
CA HIS A 76 -7.04 1.07 7.50
C HIS A 76 -5.96 2.06 7.99
N GLY A 77 -4.83 1.58 8.52
CA GLY A 77 -3.68 2.42 8.84
C GLY A 77 -3.11 3.11 7.59
N PHE A 78 -2.96 2.37 6.48
CA PHE A 78 -2.53 2.94 5.20
C PHE A 78 -3.62 3.78 4.53
N GLY A 79 -4.88 3.39 4.65
CA GLY A 79 -6.01 4.23 4.27
C GLY A 79 -5.95 5.60 4.97
N LEU A 80 -5.67 5.59 6.28
CA LEU A 80 -5.51 6.81 7.07
C LEU A 80 -4.28 7.62 6.62
N ALA A 81 -3.15 6.99 6.32
CA ALA A 81 -1.98 7.68 5.77
C ALA A 81 -2.30 8.38 4.44
N GLY A 82 -3.05 7.70 3.54
CA GLY A 82 -3.54 8.32 2.32
C GLY A 82 -4.54 9.46 2.55
N TYR A 83 -5.39 9.34 3.55
CA TYR A 83 -6.30 10.43 3.93
C TYR A 83 -5.56 11.65 4.49
N LEU A 84 -4.45 11.45 5.21
CA LEU A 84 -3.59 12.56 5.63
C LEU A 84 -3.00 13.30 4.41
N VAL A 85 -2.66 12.58 3.33
CA VAL A 85 -2.27 13.21 2.07
C VAL A 85 -3.38 14.10 1.53
N GLU A 86 -4.64 13.63 1.51
CA GLU A 86 -5.78 14.45 1.07
C GLU A 86 -5.97 15.71 1.93
N VAL A 87 -5.96 15.55 3.25
CA VAL A 87 -6.21 16.66 4.18
C VAL A 87 -5.11 17.72 4.11
N ILE A 88 -3.85 17.30 4.02
CA ILE A 88 -2.70 18.21 4.04
C ILE A 88 -2.52 18.90 2.69
N SER A 89 -2.71 18.16 1.58
CA SER A 89 -2.55 18.72 0.24
C SER A 89 -3.77 19.47 -0.27
N GLY A 90 -4.96 19.15 0.24
CA GLY A 90 -6.24 19.62 -0.30
C GLY A 90 -6.63 18.96 -1.62
N VAL A 91 -5.93 17.89 -2.02
CA VAL A 91 -6.12 17.18 -3.29
C VAL A 91 -6.55 15.74 -3.01
N PRO A 92 -7.54 15.16 -3.71
CA PRO A 92 -7.90 13.75 -3.58
C PRO A 92 -6.70 12.82 -3.76
N PHE A 93 -6.59 11.76 -2.96
CA PHE A 93 -5.44 10.85 -2.94
C PHE A 93 -5.07 10.32 -4.33
N ALA A 94 -6.04 9.81 -5.08
CA ALA A 94 -5.79 9.26 -6.41
C ALA A 94 -5.19 10.31 -7.37
N GLN A 95 -5.68 11.55 -7.31
CA GLN A 95 -5.15 12.66 -8.11
C GLN A 95 -3.75 13.05 -7.65
N TYR A 96 -3.53 13.15 -6.34
CA TYR A 96 -2.21 13.48 -5.78
C TYR A 96 -1.14 12.48 -6.21
N ILE A 97 -1.44 11.17 -6.13
CA ILE A 97 -0.51 10.12 -6.57
C ILE A 97 -0.29 10.16 -8.08
N ASP A 98 -1.34 10.41 -8.86
CA ASP A 98 -1.20 10.55 -10.32
C ASP A 98 -0.25 11.68 -10.67
N GLU A 99 -0.45 12.89 -10.12
CA GLU A 99 0.34 14.09 -10.43
C GLU A 99 1.78 14.02 -9.93
N HIS A 100 2.01 13.41 -8.75
CA HIS A 100 3.31 13.44 -8.07
C HIS A 100 4.14 12.18 -8.23
N ILE A 101 3.55 11.05 -8.64
CA ILE A 101 4.24 9.77 -8.76
C ILE A 101 4.02 9.15 -10.14
N LEU A 102 2.76 8.88 -10.54
CA LEU A 102 2.51 8.08 -11.74
C LEU A 102 2.91 8.81 -13.02
N GLN A 103 2.47 10.05 -13.20
CA GLN A 103 2.83 10.86 -14.38
C GLN A 103 4.34 11.15 -14.44
N PRO A 104 5.00 11.62 -13.37
CA PRO A 104 6.45 11.83 -13.37
C PRO A 104 7.26 10.59 -13.73
N LEU A 105 6.83 9.39 -13.30
CA LEU A 105 7.46 8.13 -13.66
C LEU A 105 7.03 7.59 -15.04
N GLY A 106 6.11 8.26 -15.73
CA GLY A 106 5.56 7.80 -16.99
C GLY A 106 4.71 6.53 -16.89
N MET A 107 4.12 6.25 -15.74
CA MET A 107 3.27 5.09 -15.44
C MET A 107 1.85 5.30 -16.00
N ARG A 108 1.74 5.41 -17.34
CA ARG A 108 0.52 5.83 -18.03
C ARG A 108 -0.61 4.79 -18.03
N ARG A 109 -0.32 3.58 -17.62
CA ARG A 109 -1.28 2.47 -17.50
C ARG A 109 -1.51 2.09 -16.03
N SER A 110 -1.33 3.07 -15.16
CA SER A 110 -1.52 2.92 -13.71
C SER A 110 -2.48 3.99 -13.19
N SER A 111 -3.36 3.60 -12.26
CA SER A 111 -4.29 4.52 -11.61
C SER A 111 -4.86 3.89 -10.34
N PHE A 112 -5.26 4.73 -9.38
CA PHE A 112 -6.08 4.32 -8.23
C PHE A 112 -7.59 4.35 -8.52
N LEU A 113 -7.97 4.69 -9.75
CA LEU A 113 -9.35 4.69 -10.24
C LEU A 113 -9.43 3.84 -11.52
N LEU A 114 -10.50 3.10 -11.71
CA LEU A 114 -10.75 2.43 -12.99
C LEU A 114 -11.17 3.46 -14.03
N LEU A 115 -10.19 3.98 -14.77
CA LEU A 115 -10.40 4.97 -15.81
C LEU A 115 -10.93 4.30 -17.09
N PRO A 116 -11.77 5.00 -17.91
CA PRO A 116 -12.37 4.42 -19.11
C PRO A 116 -11.35 3.85 -20.12
N HIS A 117 -10.18 4.46 -20.25
CA HIS A 117 -9.13 4.00 -21.16
C HIS A 117 -8.35 2.77 -20.64
N LEU A 118 -8.41 2.47 -19.35
CA LEU A 118 -7.78 1.28 -18.75
C LEU A 118 -8.73 0.09 -18.69
N ALA A 119 -10.04 0.33 -18.65
CA ALA A 119 -11.03 -0.71 -18.48
C ALA A 119 -10.98 -1.85 -19.53
N PRO A 120 -10.73 -1.59 -20.83
CA PRO A 120 -10.62 -2.65 -21.83
C PRO A 120 -9.42 -3.59 -21.64
N ASP A 121 -8.38 -3.13 -20.93
CA ASP A 121 -7.14 -3.87 -20.70
C ASP A 121 -7.08 -4.49 -19.29
N LEU A 122 -8.14 -4.33 -18.50
CA LEU A 122 -8.19 -4.87 -17.15
C LEU A 122 -8.19 -6.39 -17.20
N ALA A 123 -7.24 -7.00 -16.50
CA ALA A 123 -7.18 -8.45 -16.38
C ALA A 123 -8.42 -8.99 -15.65
N VAL A 124 -8.98 -10.07 -16.16
CA VAL A 124 -10.05 -10.82 -15.46
C VAL A 124 -9.40 -11.80 -14.50
N SER A 125 -9.78 -11.73 -13.23
CA SER A 125 -9.35 -12.72 -12.25
C SER A 125 -10.26 -13.94 -12.22
N TYR A 126 -9.73 -15.08 -11.78
CA TYR A 126 -10.46 -16.33 -11.74
C TYR A 126 -10.32 -17.03 -10.38
N GLY A 127 -11.45 -17.50 -9.88
CA GLY A 127 -11.51 -18.49 -8.80
C GLY A 127 -11.62 -19.90 -9.38
N TYR A 128 -10.99 -20.88 -8.73
CA TYR A 128 -11.12 -22.29 -9.08
C TYR A 128 -12.03 -23.00 -8.07
N GLY A 129 -13.09 -23.63 -8.57
CA GLY A 129 -14.02 -24.41 -7.77
C GLY A 129 -14.84 -25.35 -8.66
N ASN A 130 -15.30 -26.46 -8.11
CA ASN A 130 -16.08 -27.47 -8.84
C ASN A 130 -15.41 -27.91 -10.16
N ASN A 131 -14.09 -28.10 -10.15
CA ASN A 131 -13.26 -28.47 -11.30
C ASN A 131 -13.32 -27.50 -12.49
N THR A 132 -13.63 -26.24 -12.26
CA THR A 132 -13.68 -25.21 -13.31
C THR A 132 -13.19 -23.87 -12.80
N TYR A 133 -12.69 -23.02 -13.72
CA TYR A 133 -12.39 -21.62 -13.44
C TYR A 133 -13.62 -20.76 -13.68
N GLN A 134 -13.94 -19.92 -12.72
CA GLN A 134 -15.03 -18.95 -12.81
C GLN A 134 -14.44 -17.52 -12.70
N PRO A 135 -14.86 -16.58 -13.56
CA PRO A 135 -14.43 -15.21 -13.44
C PRO A 135 -14.92 -14.62 -12.11
N VAL A 136 -14.05 -13.90 -11.44
CA VAL A 136 -14.37 -13.16 -10.22
C VAL A 136 -14.72 -11.72 -10.62
N PRO A 137 -15.86 -11.16 -10.15
CA PRO A 137 -16.20 -9.77 -10.39
C PRO A 137 -15.10 -8.82 -9.88
N PHE A 138 -14.88 -7.72 -10.59
CA PHE A 138 -14.00 -6.67 -10.16
C PHE A 138 -14.59 -5.92 -8.95
N ASP A 139 -13.79 -5.74 -7.91
CA ASP A 139 -14.16 -4.97 -6.73
C ASP A 139 -13.59 -3.54 -6.82
N TYR A 140 -14.38 -2.57 -6.40
CA TYR A 140 -13.99 -1.17 -6.22
C TYR A 140 -13.68 -0.94 -4.75
N PHE A 141 -12.72 -0.06 -4.42
CA PHE A 141 -12.26 0.08 -3.05
C PHE A 141 -12.65 1.42 -2.43
N ASN A 142 -13.24 1.35 -1.23
CA ASN A 142 -13.45 2.49 -0.35
C ASN A 142 -12.12 2.95 0.27
N GLU A 143 -11.16 2.04 0.36
CA GLU A 143 -9.84 2.23 0.98
C GLU A 143 -8.76 2.22 -0.11
N ALA A 144 -8.90 3.16 -1.05
CA ALA A 144 -8.06 3.26 -2.23
C ALA A 144 -6.54 3.24 -1.91
N PRO A 145 -6.01 3.95 -0.89
CA PRO A 145 -4.57 3.98 -0.63
C PRO A 145 -3.95 2.60 -0.35
N ALA A 146 -4.71 1.69 0.24
CA ALA A 146 -4.21 0.37 0.59
C ALA A 146 -4.45 -0.70 -0.50
N SER A 147 -5.43 -0.51 -1.41
CA SER A 147 -5.92 -1.66 -2.19
C SER A 147 -6.24 -1.39 -3.66
N ALA A 148 -6.34 -0.13 -4.11
CA ALA A 148 -6.98 0.18 -5.40
C ALA A 148 -6.02 0.35 -6.59
N LEU A 149 -4.72 0.18 -6.45
CA LEU A 149 -3.79 0.41 -7.55
C LEU A 149 -4.01 -0.60 -8.69
N ILE A 150 -4.47 -0.10 -9.82
CA ILE A 150 -4.48 -0.80 -11.11
C ILE A 150 -3.17 -0.45 -11.81
N THR A 151 -2.42 -1.43 -12.31
CA THR A 151 -1.11 -1.19 -12.89
C THR A 151 -0.68 -2.29 -13.85
N THR A 152 0.47 -2.13 -14.48
CA THR A 152 1.14 -3.13 -15.29
C THR A 152 2.54 -3.43 -14.75
N ALA A 153 3.10 -4.59 -15.08
CA ALA A 153 4.46 -4.92 -14.69
C ALA A 153 5.49 -3.91 -15.23
N THR A 154 5.26 -3.37 -16.42
CA THR A 154 6.13 -2.34 -17.02
C THR A 154 6.10 -1.03 -16.22
N ASP A 155 4.94 -0.60 -15.75
CA ASP A 155 4.83 0.62 -14.96
C ASP A 155 5.42 0.42 -13.56
N ILE A 156 5.17 -0.73 -12.93
CA ILE A 156 5.80 -1.09 -11.65
C ILE A 156 7.33 -1.18 -11.79
N ALA A 157 7.86 -1.63 -12.93
CA ALA A 157 9.30 -1.62 -13.16
C ALA A 157 9.91 -0.21 -13.07
N ARG A 158 9.22 0.83 -13.56
CA ARG A 158 9.66 2.23 -13.43
C ARG A 158 9.66 2.69 -11.98
N PHE A 159 8.62 2.34 -11.23
CA PHE A 159 8.55 2.60 -9.79
C PHE A 159 9.70 1.90 -9.04
N MET A 160 9.97 0.63 -9.34
CA MET A 160 11.11 -0.10 -8.76
C MET A 160 12.44 0.55 -9.09
N VAL A 161 12.66 0.96 -10.34
CA VAL A 161 13.89 1.68 -10.75
C VAL A 161 14.04 2.98 -9.98
N ALA A 162 12.95 3.74 -9.78
CA ALA A 162 13.00 4.96 -8.98
C ALA A 162 13.46 4.67 -7.54
N HIS A 163 12.95 3.62 -6.90
CA HIS A 163 13.40 3.21 -5.57
C HIS A 163 14.86 2.73 -5.55
N LEU A 164 15.29 1.94 -6.54
CA LEU A 164 16.66 1.43 -6.66
C LEU A 164 17.70 2.53 -7.01
N GLN A 165 17.22 3.69 -7.47
CA GLN A 165 18.01 4.88 -7.77
C GLN A 165 17.75 6.03 -6.80
N ASP A 166 17.46 5.71 -5.55
CA ASP A 166 17.28 6.67 -4.47
C ASP A 166 16.29 7.80 -4.82
N GLY A 167 15.11 7.40 -5.31
CA GLY A 167 13.99 8.29 -5.63
C GLY A 167 14.04 8.90 -7.03
N ARG A 168 14.90 8.40 -7.94
CA ARG A 168 15.09 8.94 -9.29
C ARG A 168 14.78 7.91 -10.37
N TYR A 169 14.06 8.33 -11.40
CA TYR A 169 13.86 7.59 -12.64
C TYR A 169 14.20 8.51 -13.83
N GLU A 170 15.18 8.12 -14.64
CA GLU A 170 15.70 8.95 -15.75
C GLU A 170 16.06 10.37 -15.28
N ASN A 171 15.41 11.40 -15.81
CA ASN A 171 15.61 12.80 -15.47
C ASN A 171 14.66 13.32 -14.38
N THR A 172 13.77 12.46 -13.87
CA THR A 172 12.75 12.83 -12.89
C THR A 172 13.10 12.30 -11.50
N ARG A 173 12.81 13.08 -10.47
CA ARG A 173 12.95 12.70 -9.07
C ARG A 173 11.62 12.84 -8.36
N ILE A 174 11.14 11.74 -7.77
CA ILE A 174 9.90 11.71 -6.96
C ILE A 174 10.17 11.79 -5.45
N LEU A 175 11.37 11.41 -5.01
CA LEU A 175 11.82 11.51 -3.61
C LEU A 175 13.24 12.06 -3.54
N HIS A 176 13.56 12.85 -2.53
CA HIS A 176 14.94 13.16 -2.22
C HIS A 176 15.71 11.88 -1.84
N GLU A 177 16.98 11.81 -2.18
CA GLU A 177 17.86 10.67 -1.90
C GLU A 177 17.79 10.25 -0.43
N ALA A 178 18.01 11.20 0.48
CA ALA A 178 17.93 10.92 1.92
C ALA A 178 16.58 10.39 2.38
N THR A 179 15.48 10.86 1.75
CA THR A 179 14.12 10.37 2.04
C THR A 179 13.92 8.94 1.53
N ALA A 180 14.42 8.62 0.34
CA ALA A 180 14.32 7.26 -0.21
C ALA A 180 15.15 6.26 0.63
N GLN A 181 16.35 6.65 1.05
CA GLN A 181 17.19 5.86 1.92
C GLN A 181 16.59 5.67 3.31
N ASP A 182 16.02 6.72 3.90
CA ASP A 182 15.29 6.61 5.16
C ASP A 182 14.06 5.73 5.02
N MET A 183 13.29 5.86 3.93
CA MET A 183 12.14 5.01 3.65
C MET A 183 12.49 3.52 3.58
N HIS A 184 13.68 3.17 3.10
CA HIS A 184 14.14 1.79 2.99
C HIS A 184 14.81 1.25 4.26
N ARG A 185 15.13 2.10 5.24
CA ARG A 185 15.76 1.67 6.51
C ARG A 185 14.75 0.89 7.35
N GLN A 186 15.24 -0.03 8.20
CA GLN A 186 14.41 -0.67 9.21
C GLN A 186 13.97 0.37 10.26
N HIS A 187 12.66 0.50 10.47
CA HIS A 187 12.06 1.40 11.45
C HIS A 187 11.45 0.68 12.64
N PHE A 188 11.04 -0.57 12.46
CA PHE A 188 10.54 -1.38 13.55
C PHE A 188 10.89 -2.86 13.37
N THR A 189 11.20 -3.53 14.47
CA THR A 189 11.32 -4.99 14.57
C THR A 189 11.00 -5.42 16.00
N HIS A 190 10.41 -6.59 16.18
CA HIS A 190 10.19 -7.18 17.50
C HIS A 190 11.48 -7.65 18.18
N HIS A 191 12.51 -7.94 17.41
CA HIS A 191 13.79 -8.38 17.94
C HIS A 191 14.90 -8.14 16.90
N PRO A 192 16.12 -7.69 17.33
CA PRO A 192 17.22 -7.37 16.38
C PRO A 192 17.65 -8.49 15.45
N ARG A 193 17.30 -9.75 15.74
CA ARG A 193 17.59 -10.92 14.90
C ARG A 193 16.44 -11.32 13.97
N LEU A 194 15.35 -10.56 13.96
CA LEU A 194 14.22 -10.81 13.08
C LEU A 194 14.15 -9.75 11.98
N PRO A 195 13.63 -10.10 10.80
CA PRO A 195 13.23 -9.10 9.82
C PRO A 195 12.25 -8.11 10.45
N GLY A 196 12.35 -6.87 10.03
CA GLY A 196 11.46 -5.82 10.48
C GLY A 196 10.66 -5.21 9.35
N VAL A 197 10.25 -3.98 9.55
CA VAL A 197 9.56 -3.19 8.55
C VAL A 197 10.27 -1.85 8.33
N ALA A 198 10.30 -1.44 7.09
CA ALA A 198 10.64 -0.11 6.62
C ALA A 198 9.34 0.69 6.40
N TYR A 199 9.40 1.92 5.92
CA TYR A 199 8.18 2.66 5.61
C TYR A 199 7.52 2.11 4.34
N GLY A 200 6.40 1.39 4.52
CA GLY A 200 5.63 0.78 3.44
C GLY A 200 6.24 -0.50 2.85
N PHE A 201 7.31 -1.04 3.45
CA PHE A 201 7.94 -2.29 3.01
C PHE A 201 8.22 -3.21 4.19
N PHE A 202 8.16 -4.51 3.93
CA PHE A 202 8.67 -5.55 4.82
C PHE A 202 10.13 -5.84 4.48
N GLU A 203 10.91 -6.19 5.50
CA GLU A 203 12.25 -6.75 5.27
C GLU A 203 12.18 -8.25 5.01
N GLY A 204 13.02 -8.70 4.10
CA GLY A 204 13.31 -10.11 3.87
C GLY A 204 14.81 -10.34 3.84
N PHE A 205 15.23 -11.55 4.19
CA PHE A 205 16.63 -11.96 4.12
C PHE A 205 16.74 -13.30 3.40
N GLY A 206 17.63 -13.36 2.42
CA GLY A 206 17.95 -14.58 1.70
C GLY A 206 19.41 -14.56 1.24
N HIS A 207 20.14 -15.66 1.42
CA HIS A 207 21.54 -15.78 1.03
C HIS A 207 22.44 -14.62 1.54
N ASN A 208 22.23 -14.17 2.78
CA ASN A 208 22.89 -13.03 3.42
C ASN A 208 22.64 -11.68 2.71
N GLN A 209 21.60 -11.57 1.93
CA GLN A 209 21.20 -10.32 1.29
C GLN A 209 19.91 -9.81 1.91
N ARG A 210 19.89 -8.51 2.16
CA ARG A 210 18.70 -7.80 2.63
C ARG A 210 17.84 -7.39 1.44
N ALA A 211 16.56 -7.70 1.53
CA ALA A 211 15.55 -7.24 0.60
C ALA A 211 14.51 -6.39 1.32
N ILE A 212 13.85 -5.54 0.56
CA ILE A 212 12.60 -4.91 0.97
C ILE A 212 11.52 -5.31 -0.02
N MET A 213 10.32 -5.62 0.48
CA MET A 213 9.26 -6.18 -0.34
C MET A 213 7.88 -5.77 0.15
N HIS A 214 6.88 -5.91 -0.73
CA HIS A 214 5.49 -5.84 -0.35
C HIS A 214 4.66 -6.76 -1.24
N ASP A 215 3.68 -7.41 -0.63
CA ASP A 215 2.74 -8.27 -1.32
C ASP A 215 1.42 -7.56 -1.55
N GLY A 216 0.70 -7.95 -2.58
CA GLY A 216 -0.67 -7.54 -2.83
C GLY A 216 -1.56 -8.75 -2.99
N GLY A 217 -2.71 -8.74 -2.35
CA GLY A 217 -3.67 -9.83 -2.44
C GLY A 217 -5.10 -9.38 -2.28
N TRP A 218 -5.93 -9.69 -3.29
CA TRP A 218 -7.37 -9.50 -3.23
C TRP A 218 -8.06 -10.51 -4.15
N ASN A 219 -9.36 -10.67 -4.02
CA ASN A 219 -10.20 -11.61 -4.78
C ASN A 219 -9.67 -11.96 -6.18
N GLY A 220 -8.94 -13.09 -6.28
CA GLY A 220 -8.40 -13.59 -7.54
C GLY A 220 -7.19 -12.83 -8.11
N PHE A 221 -6.58 -11.90 -7.38
CA PHE A 221 -5.32 -11.26 -7.74
C PHE A 221 -4.27 -11.48 -6.66
N GLY A 222 -3.05 -11.76 -7.09
CA GLY A 222 -1.88 -11.82 -6.23
C GLY A 222 -0.71 -11.10 -6.86
N SER A 223 0.11 -10.44 -6.06
CA SER A 223 1.32 -9.78 -6.54
C SER A 223 2.39 -9.74 -5.47
N ARG A 224 3.65 -9.67 -5.90
CA ARG A 224 4.81 -9.41 -5.04
C ARG A 224 5.76 -8.47 -5.74
N LEU A 225 6.15 -7.43 -5.01
CA LEU A 225 7.24 -6.55 -5.34
C LEU A 225 8.40 -6.85 -4.40
N PHE A 226 9.60 -7.00 -4.96
CA PHE A 226 10.81 -7.35 -4.24
C PHE A 226 11.98 -6.51 -4.74
N LEU A 227 12.70 -5.86 -3.85
CA LEU A 227 13.85 -5.02 -4.15
C LEU A 227 15.08 -5.49 -3.35
N LEU A 228 16.20 -5.57 -4.01
CA LEU A 228 17.55 -5.72 -3.46
C LEU A 228 18.30 -4.38 -3.68
N PRO A 229 18.17 -3.41 -2.78
CA PRO A 229 18.70 -2.06 -3.00
C PRO A 229 20.22 -2.05 -3.20
N GLU A 230 20.96 -2.87 -2.45
CA GLU A 230 22.42 -2.96 -2.56
C GLU A 230 22.88 -3.52 -3.91
N GLN A 231 22.13 -4.44 -4.50
CA GLN A 231 22.40 -5.05 -5.80
C GLN A 231 21.75 -4.27 -6.96
N LYS A 232 20.95 -3.26 -6.65
CA LYS A 232 20.13 -2.48 -7.61
C LYS A 232 19.27 -3.40 -8.50
N LEU A 233 18.73 -4.45 -7.91
CA LEU A 233 17.89 -5.44 -8.57
C LEU A 233 16.47 -5.37 -8.01
N GLY A 234 15.48 -5.42 -8.89
CA GLY A 234 14.06 -5.51 -8.53
C GLY A 234 13.36 -6.62 -9.27
N PHE A 235 12.38 -7.21 -8.64
CA PHE A 235 11.52 -8.23 -9.21
C PHE A 235 10.07 -7.92 -8.88
N PHE A 236 9.21 -8.06 -9.88
CA PHE A 236 7.76 -7.94 -9.71
C PHE A 236 7.05 -9.09 -10.43
N VAL A 237 6.13 -9.70 -9.74
CA VAL A 237 5.22 -10.70 -10.31
C VAL A 237 3.79 -10.38 -9.91
N ALA A 238 2.87 -10.58 -10.84
CA ALA A 238 1.44 -10.50 -10.59
C ALA A 238 0.72 -11.62 -11.31
N CYS A 239 -0.39 -12.07 -10.75
CA CYS A 239 -1.23 -13.10 -11.33
C CYS A 239 -2.70 -12.85 -11.02
N ALA A 240 -3.56 -13.36 -11.91
CA ALA A 240 -5.00 -13.17 -11.86
C ALA A 240 -5.72 -14.48 -11.48
N SER A 241 -5.27 -15.12 -10.39
CA SER A 241 -5.89 -16.32 -9.83
C SER A 241 -5.52 -16.52 -8.37
N TYR A 242 -6.46 -16.97 -7.55
CA TYR A 242 -6.23 -17.35 -6.15
C TYR A 242 -5.16 -18.44 -5.99
N SER A 243 -5.05 -19.33 -6.96
CA SER A 243 -4.14 -20.47 -6.90
C SER A 243 -2.67 -20.09 -7.11
N CYS A 244 -2.36 -18.86 -7.48
CA CYS A 244 -0.99 -18.44 -7.72
C CYS A 244 -0.26 -17.92 -6.47
N PHE A 245 -0.95 -17.57 -5.39
CA PHE A 245 -0.32 -17.07 -4.16
C PHE A 245 0.80 -17.99 -3.65
N PRO A 246 0.60 -19.31 -3.51
CA PRO A 246 1.67 -20.20 -3.07
C PRO A 246 2.87 -20.27 -4.03
N LEU A 247 2.73 -19.84 -5.28
CA LEU A 247 3.83 -19.78 -6.26
C LEU A 247 4.63 -18.47 -6.15
N ILE A 248 3.99 -17.41 -5.70
CA ILE A 248 4.62 -16.10 -5.50
C ILE A 248 5.43 -16.07 -4.20
N GLU A 249 5.04 -16.86 -3.20
CA GLU A 249 5.69 -16.93 -1.89
C GLU A 249 6.95 -17.81 -1.85
N LYS A 250 7.22 -18.61 -2.91
CA LYS A 250 8.40 -19.48 -3.04
C LYS A 250 9.55 -18.77 -3.73
#